data_36e3eee41199e003c2daae881eaf425c
#
_entry.id   36e3eee41199e003c2daae881eaf425c
#
_cell.length_a   1.000
_cell.length_b   1.000
_cell.length_c   1.000
_cell.angle_alpha   90.00
_cell.angle_beta   90.00
_cell.angle_gamma   90.00
#
_symmetry.space_group_name_H-M   'P 1'
#
loop_
_entity.id
_entity.type
_entity.pdbx_description
1 polymer ?
#
loop_
_entity_poly.entity_id
_entity_poly.type
_entity_poly.pdbx_seq_one_letter_code
_entity_poly.pdbx_strand_id
1 'polypeptide(L)'
;MRITVLLTLLVFLLSSCEKEEATKYAPHDFKPLNPVDTLSTNKLQWDVIVDNSTPNNDIFIGNQYLGIQGWSHLATPPYIYVGAVFPSSSFARSFDKEIAGKKNLIDLSFNFSNPYLTRMEKGSGSEYLQKMKEAINSDEYTSYSSRKRPHIVRFLALKNLSEVENLFHKNPSFGKVLAKIGSQEFSLRKVKSICLGEIIFKGFTVSMDTPLHGIFVDEYKSTDSLVYIKSLTYGVSAYCVIISEYSYNDVLAALKQSFIESSSTPQGVLYNSQIISLITKDVNQEAEIKGTFQDLDIFLNNPFQHGEFYGYPIYCLGYYEKGNGIFIKN
;
A
#
# COMPACT_ATOMS: atom_id res chain seq x y z
N MET A 1 56.10 35.48 -9.56
CA MET A 1 54.88 36.32 -9.61
C MET A 1 53.71 35.72 -10.36
N ARG A 2 53.76 34.42 -10.80
CA ARG A 2 52.65 33.76 -11.48
C ARG A 2 51.89 32.71 -10.62
N ILE A 3 52.45 32.29 -9.51
CA ILE A 3 51.85 31.29 -8.62
C ILE A 3 50.88 31.92 -7.61
N THR A 4 51.12 33.15 -7.20
CA THR A 4 50.28 33.86 -6.21
C THR A 4 48.92 34.29 -6.78
N VAL A 5 48.83 34.55 -8.09
CA VAL A 5 47.57 34.92 -8.75
C VAL A 5 46.66 33.70 -8.93
N LEU A 6 47.24 32.50 -9.09
CA LEU A 6 46.45 31.27 -9.26
C LEU A 6 45.83 30.82 -7.93
N LEU A 7 46.51 31.08 -6.81
CA LEU A 7 46.00 30.71 -5.48
C LEU A 7 44.84 31.60 -5.03
N THR A 8 44.88 32.90 -5.40
CA THR A 8 43.80 33.84 -5.10
C THR A 8 42.55 33.58 -5.94
N LEU A 9 42.69 33.06 -7.16
CA LEU A 9 41.55 32.70 -8.00
C LEU A 9 40.85 31.42 -7.48
N LEU A 10 41.64 30.50 -6.90
CA LEU A 10 41.10 29.25 -6.35
C LEU A 10 40.31 29.48 -5.05
N VAL A 11 40.69 30.47 -4.24
CA VAL A 11 39.99 30.84 -3.01
C VAL A 11 38.64 31.52 -3.30
N PHE A 12 38.56 32.27 -4.42
CA PHE A 12 37.28 32.89 -4.84
C PHE A 12 36.28 31.90 -5.44
N LEU A 13 36.75 30.77 -5.94
CA LEU A 13 35.84 29.73 -6.45
C LEU A 13 35.26 28.83 -5.35
N LEU A 14 35.85 28.82 -4.15
CA LEU A 14 35.38 28.07 -3.00
C LEU A 14 34.45 28.85 -2.07
N SER A 15 34.33 30.18 -2.23
CA SER A 15 33.44 31.01 -1.43
C SER A 15 32.09 31.33 -2.07
N SER A 16 31.82 30.80 -3.29
CA SER A 16 30.53 30.93 -3.94
C SER A 16 29.63 29.68 -3.67
N CYS A 17 29.70 29.14 -2.46
CA CYS A 17 28.63 28.35 -1.93
C CYS A 17 27.64 29.33 -1.27
N GLU A 18 26.88 30.05 -2.11
CA GLU A 18 25.64 30.65 -1.66
C GLU A 18 24.82 29.55 -1.03
N LYS A 19 24.64 29.68 0.29
CA LYS A 19 23.52 29.03 0.95
C LYS A 19 22.29 29.52 0.20
N GLU A 20 21.69 28.63 -0.62
CA GLU A 20 20.28 28.77 -0.94
C GLU A 20 19.57 28.85 0.41
N GLU A 21 19.27 30.06 0.85
CA GLU A 21 18.22 30.27 1.82
C GLU A 21 17.00 29.64 1.21
N ALA A 22 16.66 28.44 1.73
CA ALA A 22 15.35 27.86 1.54
C ALA A 22 14.38 28.98 1.93
N THR A 23 13.86 29.67 0.92
CA THR A 23 12.80 30.64 1.09
C THR A 23 11.73 29.89 1.86
N LYS A 24 11.63 30.25 3.14
CA LYS A 24 10.51 29.84 3.99
C LYS A 24 9.27 30.39 3.31
N TYR A 25 8.67 29.58 2.47
CA TYR A 25 7.24 29.70 2.22
C TYR A 25 6.57 29.40 3.56
N ALA A 26 6.44 30.42 4.39
CA ALA A 26 5.48 30.39 5.47
C ALA A 26 4.12 30.26 4.79
N PRO A 27 3.41 29.16 5.00
CA PRO A 27 2.05 29.08 4.51
C PRO A 27 1.26 30.15 5.26
N HIS A 28 0.86 31.19 4.54
CA HIS A 28 -0.05 32.16 5.09
C HIS A 28 -1.34 31.43 5.47
N ASP A 29 -1.70 31.50 6.74
CA ASP A 29 -2.98 31.08 7.35
C ASP A 29 -3.21 29.59 7.60
N PHE A 30 -2.17 28.81 7.93
CA PHE A 30 -2.40 27.55 8.61
C PHE A 30 -2.51 27.78 10.13
N LYS A 31 -3.70 27.97 10.63
CA LYS A 31 -3.95 27.74 12.06
C LYS A 31 -3.67 26.24 12.30
N PRO A 32 -2.78 25.90 13.26
CA PRO A 32 -2.66 24.52 13.67
C PRO A 32 -4.02 24.07 14.18
N LEU A 33 -4.65 23.14 13.50
CA LEU A 33 -5.81 22.45 14.01
C LEU A 33 -5.38 21.76 15.30
N ASN A 34 -6.13 22.01 16.38
CA ASN A 34 -5.91 21.34 17.66
C ASN A 34 -5.76 19.83 17.42
N PRO A 35 -4.86 19.14 18.15
CA PRO A 35 -4.59 17.71 17.96
C PRO A 35 -5.72 16.83 18.53
N VAL A 36 -6.95 17.26 18.43
CA VAL A 36 -8.12 16.54 18.90
C VAL A 36 -9.03 16.32 17.71
N ASP A 37 -8.90 15.21 17.20
CA ASP A 37 -9.80 14.28 16.56
C ASP A 37 -8.95 13.44 15.60
N THR A 38 -8.53 12.30 16.10
CA THR A 38 -8.20 11.17 15.27
C THR A 38 -9.43 10.90 14.40
N LEU A 39 -9.47 11.55 13.24
CA LEU A 39 -10.44 11.21 12.20
C LEU A 39 -10.17 9.74 11.87
N SER A 40 -10.94 8.87 12.52
CA SER A 40 -11.00 7.48 12.14
C SER A 40 -11.37 7.51 10.66
N THR A 41 -10.57 6.89 9.81
CA THR A 41 -10.86 6.80 8.37
C THR A 41 -12.24 6.23 8.09
N ASN A 42 -12.81 5.50 9.06
CA ASN A 42 -14.19 5.01 9.04
C ASN A 42 -15.25 6.14 9.09
N LYS A 43 -14.88 7.36 9.48
CA LYS A 43 -15.77 8.53 9.46
C LYS A 43 -15.67 9.34 8.17
N LEU A 44 -14.69 9.06 7.31
CA LEU A 44 -14.56 9.73 6.03
C LEU A 44 -15.58 9.15 5.06
N GLN A 45 -16.34 10.02 4.45
CA GLN A 45 -17.33 9.63 3.46
C GLN A 45 -16.65 9.46 2.11
N TRP A 46 -16.33 8.22 1.80
CA TRP A 46 -15.76 7.86 0.51
C TRP A 46 -16.84 7.72 -0.56
N ASP A 47 -16.59 8.28 -1.73
CA ASP A 47 -17.35 7.96 -2.94
C ASP A 47 -16.82 6.67 -3.54
N VAL A 48 -17.61 5.62 -3.47
CA VAL A 48 -17.25 4.28 -3.94
C VAL A 48 -17.62 4.13 -5.42
N ILE A 49 -16.62 3.78 -6.25
CA ILE A 49 -16.81 3.45 -7.66
C ILE A 49 -16.89 1.93 -7.85
N VAL A 50 -15.94 1.20 -7.23
CA VAL A 50 -15.89 -0.25 -7.25
C VAL A 50 -15.64 -0.74 -5.84
N ASP A 51 -16.51 -1.57 -5.32
CA ASP A 51 -16.31 -2.28 -4.06
C ASP A 51 -16.69 -3.74 -4.25
N ASN A 52 -15.68 -4.55 -4.48
CA ASN A 52 -15.79 -6.00 -4.53
C ASN A 52 -15.33 -6.63 -3.21
N SER A 53 -15.36 -5.87 -2.12
CA SER A 53 -15.04 -6.41 -0.79
C SER A 53 -15.95 -7.62 -0.55
N THR A 54 -15.31 -8.76 -0.40
CA THR A 54 -16.03 -10.01 -0.15
C THR A 54 -16.53 -10.00 1.30
N PRO A 55 -17.76 -10.46 1.57
CA PRO A 55 -18.29 -10.60 2.93
C PRO A 55 -17.62 -11.75 3.71
N ASN A 56 -16.38 -12.09 3.38
CA ASN A 56 -15.59 -13.10 4.06
C ASN A 56 -14.98 -12.52 5.32
N ASN A 57 -14.64 -13.37 6.27
CA ASN A 57 -13.92 -12.98 7.50
C ASN A 57 -12.46 -12.56 7.23
N ASP A 58 -12.13 -12.24 6.00
CA ASP A 58 -10.84 -11.71 5.59
C ASP A 58 -10.66 -10.28 6.13
N ILE A 59 -9.57 -10.06 6.83
CA ILE A 59 -9.21 -8.75 7.37
C ILE A 59 -8.46 -7.98 6.30
N PHE A 60 -8.98 -6.82 5.91
CA PHE A 60 -8.29 -5.91 5.01
C PHE A 60 -7.12 -5.25 5.73
N ILE A 61 -5.91 -5.48 5.22
CA ILE A 61 -4.68 -4.98 5.81
C ILE A 61 -3.94 -3.97 4.92
N GLY A 62 -4.37 -3.79 3.67
CA GLY A 62 -3.70 -2.94 2.70
C GLY A 62 -3.49 -1.50 3.16
N ASN A 63 -4.46 -0.89 3.83
CA ASN A 63 -4.36 0.48 4.34
C ASN A 63 -3.37 0.63 5.50
N GLN A 64 -3.07 -0.45 6.20
CA GLN A 64 -2.19 -0.42 7.36
C GLN A 64 -0.75 -0.05 6.97
N TYR A 65 -0.32 -0.50 5.81
CA TYR A 65 1.01 -0.23 5.28
C TYR A 65 1.23 1.24 4.91
N LEU A 66 0.17 1.98 4.71
CA LEU A 66 0.21 3.38 4.32
C LEU A 66 -0.04 4.34 5.47
N GLY A 67 -0.24 3.82 6.67
CA GLY A 67 -0.47 4.62 7.88
C GLY A 67 -1.87 5.20 7.96
N ILE A 68 -2.78 4.84 7.06
CA ILE A 68 -4.20 5.16 7.16
C ILE A 68 -4.77 4.37 8.34
N GLN A 69 -5.65 4.94 9.15
CA GLN A 69 -6.21 4.33 10.37
C GLN A 69 -5.29 4.29 11.60
N GLY A 70 -4.29 5.17 11.66
CA GLY A 70 -3.44 5.29 12.85
C GLY A 70 -2.36 4.22 12.98
N TRP A 71 -2.14 3.41 11.95
CA TRP A 71 -1.00 2.50 11.92
C TRP A 71 0.28 3.27 11.66
N SER A 72 1.26 3.03 12.51
CA SER A 72 2.54 3.74 12.48
C SER A 72 3.47 3.10 11.46
N HIS A 73 3.24 3.20 10.16
CA HIS A 73 4.17 2.42 9.44
C HIS A 73 4.60 2.79 8.12
N LEU A 74 5.39 2.26 7.81
CA LEU A 74 6.26 1.59 6.87
C LEU A 74 5.79 1.89 5.43
N ALA A 75 6.63 2.52 4.67
CA ALA A 75 6.50 2.59 3.23
C ALA A 75 6.51 1.19 2.59
N THR A 76 7.04 0.21 3.34
CA THR A 76 7.16 -1.19 2.95
C THR A 76 6.26 -2.03 3.86
N PRO A 77 5.40 -2.90 3.31
CA PRO A 77 4.58 -3.81 4.10
C PRO A 77 5.45 -4.73 4.98
N PRO A 78 5.02 -5.05 6.21
CA PRO A 78 5.72 -6.02 7.02
C PRO A 78 5.70 -7.38 6.33
N TYR A 79 6.80 -8.10 6.48
CA TYR A 79 6.86 -9.47 5.99
C TYR A 79 5.99 -10.37 6.86
N ILE A 80 4.90 -10.85 6.30
CA ILE A 80 4.01 -11.84 6.92
C ILE A 80 3.82 -13.02 5.96
N TYR A 81 3.55 -14.20 6.49
CA TYR A 81 3.42 -15.42 5.69
C TYR A 81 2.35 -16.37 6.24
N VAL A 82 1.82 -17.23 5.38
CA VAL A 82 0.84 -18.25 5.77
C VAL A 82 1.49 -19.24 6.73
N GLY A 83 0.85 -19.47 7.87
CA GLY A 83 1.38 -20.29 8.96
C GLY A 83 2.20 -19.50 9.99
N ALA A 84 2.39 -18.18 9.83
CA ALA A 84 2.92 -17.35 10.93
C ALA A 84 1.89 -17.26 12.05
N VAL A 85 2.39 -17.27 13.31
CA VAL A 85 1.56 -17.31 14.52
C VAL A 85 1.84 -16.08 15.36
N PHE A 86 0.80 -15.44 15.85
CA PHE A 86 0.88 -14.23 16.66
C PHE A 86 -0.03 -14.32 17.90
N PRO A 87 0.26 -13.59 18.98
CA PRO A 87 -0.74 -13.33 20.01
C PRO A 87 -1.97 -12.65 19.42
N SER A 88 -3.16 -13.03 19.86
CA SER A 88 -4.40 -12.41 19.35
C SER A 88 -4.45 -10.90 19.58
N SER A 89 -3.79 -10.41 20.61
CA SER A 89 -3.66 -8.99 20.94
C SER A 89 -2.85 -8.19 19.91
N SER A 90 -1.90 -8.83 19.21
CA SER A 90 -1.06 -8.19 18.17
C SER A 90 -1.47 -8.55 16.75
N PHE A 91 -2.25 -9.62 16.57
CA PHE A 91 -2.72 -10.06 15.27
C PHE A 91 -3.54 -8.97 14.56
N ALA A 92 -3.27 -8.76 13.29
CA ALA A 92 -3.93 -7.73 12.46
C ALA A 92 -3.81 -6.29 12.99
N ARG A 93 -2.93 -6.03 13.96
CA ARG A 93 -2.61 -4.68 14.44
C ARG A 93 -1.22 -4.24 14.01
N SER A 94 -0.22 -5.00 14.39
CA SER A 94 1.19 -4.71 14.10
C SER A 94 1.89 -5.88 13.41
N PHE A 95 1.37 -7.10 13.53
CA PHE A 95 2.03 -8.32 13.11
C PHE A 95 3.47 -8.44 13.66
N ASP A 96 3.72 -7.82 14.80
CA ASP A 96 4.94 -7.98 15.57
C ASP A 96 4.83 -9.17 16.53
N LYS A 97 5.95 -9.62 17.07
CA LYS A 97 6.01 -10.70 18.05
C LYS A 97 5.50 -12.03 17.50
N GLU A 98 5.92 -12.39 16.28
CA GLU A 98 5.69 -13.73 15.79
C GLU A 98 6.18 -14.75 16.84
N ILE A 99 5.35 -15.74 17.12
CA ILE A 99 5.67 -16.82 18.04
C ILE A 99 6.56 -17.84 17.34
N ALA A 100 7.79 -17.96 17.82
CA ALA A 100 8.71 -18.97 17.35
C ALA A 100 8.37 -20.35 17.95
N GLY A 101 8.48 -21.41 17.15
CA GLY A 101 8.26 -22.78 17.57
C GLY A 101 8.43 -23.73 16.40
N LYS A 102 8.68 -25.01 16.71
CA LYS A 102 8.71 -26.04 15.69
C LYS A 102 7.28 -26.30 15.21
N LYS A 103 7.03 -26.06 13.92
CA LYS A 103 5.72 -26.23 13.32
C LYS A 103 5.56 -27.60 12.67
N ASN A 104 4.34 -28.08 12.59
CA ASN A 104 3.96 -29.23 11.79
C ASN A 104 4.11 -28.92 10.29
N LEU A 105 4.05 -29.95 9.44
CA LEU A 105 4.01 -29.79 8.01
C LEU A 105 2.84 -28.90 7.60
N ILE A 106 3.08 -27.96 6.69
CA ILE A 106 2.07 -27.03 6.21
C ILE A 106 1.91 -27.20 4.70
N ASP A 107 0.75 -27.71 4.30
CA ASP A 107 0.37 -27.77 2.90
C ASP A 107 -0.16 -26.42 2.44
N LEU A 108 0.41 -25.89 1.35
CA LEU A 108 0.06 -24.60 0.76
C LEU A 108 -0.65 -24.80 -0.57
N SER A 109 -1.70 -24.03 -0.78
CA SER A 109 -2.46 -23.95 -2.03
C SER A 109 -2.48 -22.51 -2.52
N PHE A 110 -2.09 -22.31 -3.77
CA PHE A 110 -2.16 -21.06 -4.50
C PHE A 110 -3.35 -21.12 -5.46
N ASN A 111 -4.27 -20.17 -5.36
CA ASN A 111 -5.48 -20.15 -6.16
C ASN A 111 -5.27 -19.56 -7.57
N PHE A 112 -4.23 -19.99 -8.26
CA PHE A 112 -4.08 -19.72 -9.68
C PHE A 112 -5.21 -20.35 -10.48
N SER A 113 -5.36 -20.02 -11.76
CA SER A 113 -6.39 -20.62 -12.62
C SER A 113 -6.31 -22.14 -12.60
N ASN A 114 -5.09 -22.68 -12.57
CA ASN A 114 -4.78 -24.06 -12.27
C ASN A 114 -4.07 -24.05 -10.90
N PRO A 115 -4.63 -24.63 -9.84
CA PRO A 115 -4.07 -24.51 -8.50
C PRO A 115 -2.64 -25.08 -8.42
N TYR A 116 -1.73 -24.30 -7.80
CA TYR A 116 -0.39 -24.78 -7.49
C TYR A 116 -0.35 -25.23 -6.02
N LEU A 117 0.11 -26.45 -5.79
CA LEU A 117 0.19 -27.06 -4.46
C LEU A 117 1.64 -27.31 -4.08
N THR A 118 2.00 -27.02 -2.85
CA THR A 118 3.35 -27.28 -2.31
C THR A 118 3.29 -27.47 -0.80
N ARG A 119 4.41 -27.84 -0.19
CA ARG A 119 4.49 -28.11 1.24
C ARG A 119 5.69 -27.42 1.86
N MET A 120 5.48 -26.85 3.03
CA MET A 120 6.54 -26.41 3.93
C MET A 120 6.80 -27.47 5.01
N GLU A 121 8.06 -27.79 5.21
CA GLU A 121 8.49 -28.76 6.23
C GLU A 121 8.83 -28.10 7.57
N LYS A 122 9.32 -26.87 7.55
CA LYS A 122 9.73 -26.11 8.74
C LYS A 122 8.72 -25.04 9.13
N GLY A 123 7.81 -24.68 8.24
CA GLY A 123 6.83 -23.63 8.46
C GLY A 123 7.44 -22.27 8.80
N SER A 124 8.60 -21.94 8.22
CA SER A 124 9.33 -20.70 8.44
C SER A 124 9.08 -19.68 7.33
N GLY A 125 9.26 -18.40 7.65
CA GLY A 125 9.13 -17.33 6.67
C GLY A 125 10.12 -17.46 5.50
N SER A 126 11.35 -17.92 5.74
CA SER A 126 12.34 -18.13 4.68
C SER A 126 11.93 -19.25 3.73
N GLU A 127 11.37 -20.33 4.26
CA GLU A 127 10.85 -21.43 3.45
C GLU A 127 9.61 -20.98 2.66
N TYR A 128 8.72 -20.20 3.28
CA TYR A 128 7.57 -19.63 2.59
C TYR A 128 7.99 -18.77 1.39
N LEU A 129 9.01 -17.91 1.54
CA LEU A 129 9.58 -17.13 0.44
C LEU A 129 10.11 -18.00 -0.69
N GLN A 130 10.77 -19.12 -0.34
CA GLN A 130 11.24 -20.07 -1.35
C GLN A 130 10.06 -20.68 -2.09
N LYS A 131 8.99 -21.11 -1.38
CA LYS A 131 7.77 -21.67 -1.98
C LYS A 131 7.02 -20.66 -2.84
N MET A 132 7.00 -19.39 -2.42
CA MET A 132 6.48 -18.29 -3.25
C MET A 132 7.26 -18.16 -4.56
N LYS A 133 8.60 -18.18 -4.51
CA LYS A 133 9.44 -18.11 -5.72
C LYS A 133 9.21 -19.31 -6.65
N GLU A 134 9.08 -20.51 -6.09
CA GLU A 134 8.75 -21.71 -6.87
C GLU A 134 7.41 -21.54 -7.55
N ALA A 135 6.38 -21.09 -6.82
CA ALA A 135 5.03 -20.91 -7.33
C ALA A 135 4.92 -19.85 -8.43
N ILE A 136 5.54 -18.67 -8.26
CA ILE A 136 5.49 -17.59 -9.28
C ILE A 136 6.31 -17.90 -10.55
N ASN A 137 7.21 -18.87 -10.50
CA ASN A 137 7.96 -19.35 -11.65
C ASN A 137 7.35 -20.62 -12.27
N SER A 138 6.19 -21.07 -11.79
CA SER A 138 5.50 -22.25 -12.31
C SER A 138 4.69 -21.93 -13.57
N ASP A 139 4.35 -22.95 -14.34
CA ASP A 139 3.47 -22.82 -15.50
C ASP A 139 2.05 -22.38 -15.09
N GLU A 140 1.60 -22.79 -13.91
CA GLU A 140 0.31 -22.40 -13.34
C GLU A 140 0.22 -20.89 -13.12
N TYR A 141 1.31 -20.24 -12.65
CA TYR A 141 1.35 -18.79 -12.52
C TYR A 141 1.49 -18.09 -13.87
N THR A 142 2.32 -18.62 -14.76
CA THR A 142 2.52 -18.05 -16.11
C THR A 142 1.20 -17.99 -16.89
N SER A 143 0.34 -19.00 -16.71
CA SER A 143 -1.00 -19.06 -17.31
C SER A 143 -2.05 -18.26 -16.50
N TYR A 144 -1.70 -17.78 -15.31
CA TYR A 144 -2.62 -17.05 -14.45
C TYR A 144 -2.87 -15.65 -14.99
N SER A 145 -4.09 -15.42 -15.38
CA SER A 145 -4.55 -14.08 -15.78
C SER A 145 -5.01 -13.31 -14.54
N SER A 146 -4.16 -12.48 -13.99
CA SER A 146 -4.58 -11.52 -12.94
C SER A 146 -5.71 -10.64 -13.45
N ARG A 147 -6.69 -10.37 -12.60
CA ARG A 147 -7.85 -9.55 -12.98
C ARG A 147 -7.38 -8.16 -13.35
N LYS A 148 -7.61 -7.73 -14.57
CA LYS A 148 -7.32 -6.37 -15.05
C LYS A 148 -8.24 -5.30 -14.44
N ARG A 149 -9.30 -5.70 -13.73
CA ARG A 149 -10.24 -4.76 -13.12
C ARG A 149 -9.88 -4.54 -11.65
N PRO A 150 -9.90 -3.29 -11.18
CA PRO A 150 -9.66 -3.02 -9.77
C PRO A 150 -10.69 -3.72 -8.89
N HIS A 151 -10.24 -4.10 -7.71
CA HIS A 151 -11.04 -4.74 -6.69
C HIS A 151 -11.77 -3.70 -5.82
N ILE A 152 -11.04 -2.63 -5.47
CA ILE A 152 -11.57 -1.47 -4.76
C ILE A 152 -11.16 -0.23 -5.52
N VAL A 153 -12.10 0.69 -5.74
CA VAL A 153 -11.86 2.05 -6.21
C VAL A 153 -12.76 2.98 -5.42
N ARG A 154 -12.16 3.89 -4.67
CA ARG A 154 -12.90 4.89 -3.92
C ARG A 154 -12.14 6.21 -3.88
N PHE A 155 -12.89 7.31 -3.82
CA PHE A 155 -12.37 8.66 -3.77
C PHE A 155 -12.97 9.44 -2.62
N LEU A 156 -12.20 10.41 -2.14
CA LEU A 156 -12.57 11.29 -1.05
C LEU A 156 -12.28 12.74 -1.46
N ALA A 157 -13.28 13.61 -1.35
CA ALA A 157 -13.07 15.05 -1.49
C ALA A 157 -12.33 15.59 -0.27
N LEU A 158 -11.28 16.37 -0.52
CA LEU A 158 -10.50 17.05 0.52
C LEU A 158 -10.71 18.56 0.42
N LYS A 159 -10.68 19.23 1.57
CA LYS A 159 -10.82 20.70 1.63
C LYS A 159 -9.49 21.40 1.31
N ASN A 160 -8.38 20.75 1.68
CA ASN A 160 -7.04 21.29 1.47
C ASN A 160 -5.99 20.17 1.55
N LEU A 161 -4.75 20.49 1.19
CA LEU A 161 -3.64 19.53 1.22
C LEU A 161 -3.22 19.09 2.62
N SER A 162 -3.48 19.91 3.66
CA SER A 162 -3.15 19.52 5.03
C SER A 162 -4.01 18.34 5.53
N GLU A 163 -5.16 18.09 4.94
CA GLU A 163 -5.93 16.89 5.24
C GLU A 163 -5.20 15.62 4.76
N VAL A 164 -4.49 15.69 3.62
CA VAL A 164 -3.63 14.59 3.17
C VAL A 164 -2.52 14.34 4.19
N GLU A 165 -1.87 15.40 4.65
CA GLU A 165 -0.83 15.31 5.67
C GLU A 165 -1.34 14.67 6.95
N ASN A 166 -2.52 15.08 7.41
CA ASN A 166 -3.15 14.52 8.61
C ASN A 166 -3.53 13.04 8.45
N LEU A 167 -4.01 12.63 7.27
CA LEU A 167 -4.36 11.25 6.99
C LEU A 167 -3.14 10.33 6.98
N PHE A 168 -2.01 10.83 6.50
CA PHE A 168 -0.79 10.07 6.28
C PHE A 168 0.39 10.51 7.16
N HIS A 169 0.12 11.25 8.24
CA HIS A 169 1.16 11.84 9.09
C HIS A 169 2.19 10.84 9.63
N LYS A 170 1.83 9.57 9.70
CA LYS A 170 2.73 8.50 10.14
C LYS A 170 3.45 7.79 9.00
N ASN A 171 3.19 8.18 7.75
CA ASN A 171 3.80 7.56 6.60
C ASN A 171 4.82 8.49 5.92
N PRO A 172 6.13 8.22 6.02
CA PRO A 172 7.16 9.08 5.47
C PRO A 172 7.12 9.17 3.93
N SER A 173 6.55 8.17 3.25
CA SER A 173 6.41 8.20 1.79
C SER A 173 5.39 9.23 1.34
N PHE A 174 4.30 9.42 2.09
CA PHE A 174 3.37 10.50 1.82
C PHE A 174 3.95 11.88 2.12
N GLY A 175 4.82 12.01 3.10
CA GLY A 175 5.60 13.23 3.32
C GLY A 175 6.41 13.62 2.06
N LYS A 176 7.04 12.64 1.39
CA LYS A 176 7.73 12.86 0.11
C LYS A 176 6.77 13.27 -1.01
N VAL A 177 5.56 12.70 -1.05
CA VAL A 177 4.49 13.10 -1.99
C VAL A 177 4.12 14.55 -1.79
N LEU A 178 3.86 14.97 -0.55
CA LEU A 178 3.49 16.33 -0.21
C LEU A 178 4.62 17.33 -0.55
N ALA A 179 5.87 16.98 -0.27
CA ALA A 179 7.02 17.79 -0.64
C ALA A 179 7.11 17.98 -2.17
N LYS A 180 6.82 16.92 -2.93
CA LYS A 180 6.80 16.99 -4.39
C LYS A 180 5.65 17.87 -4.92
N ILE A 181 4.49 17.84 -4.28
CA ILE A 181 3.38 18.76 -4.59
C ILE A 181 3.79 20.21 -4.34
N GLY A 182 4.40 20.49 -3.18
CA GLY A 182 4.83 21.82 -2.80
C GLY A 182 5.98 22.40 -3.66
N SER A 183 6.79 21.54 -4.29
CA SER A 183 7.88 21.97 -5.18
C SER A 183 7.44 22.27 -6.62
N GLN A 184 6.20 21.92 -6.99
CA GLN A 184 5.68 22.25 -8.32
C GLN A 184 5.04 23.64 -8.29
N GLU A 185 5.33 24.47 -9.28
CA GLU A 185 4.74 25.80 -9.48
C GLU A 185 3.24 25.68 -9.84
N PHE A 186 2.46 25.20 -8.89
CA PHE A 186 1.04 25.08 -9.07
C PHE A 186 0.35 26.34 -8.57
N SER A 187 -0.36 27.03 -9.45
CA SER A 187 -1.15 28.20 -9.05
C SER A 187 -2.37 27.74 -8.25
N LEU A 188 -2.23 27.61 -6.93
CA LEU A 188 -3.31 27.26 -6.02
C LEU A 188 -4.56 28.16 -6.18
N ARG A 189 -4.43 29.32 -6.85
CA ARG A 189 -5.54 30.24 -7.09
C ARG A 189 -6.60 29.70 -8.04
N LYS A 190 -6.29 28.66 -8.82
CA LYS A 190 -7.23 28.05 -9.79
C LYS A 190 -7.79 26.72 -9.31
N VAL A 191 -7.30 26.20 -8.19
CA VAL A 191 -7.76 24.90 -7.68
C VAL A 191 -9.20 24.96 -7.25
N LYS A 192 -10.02 24.09 -7.83
CA LYS A 192 -11.44 23.93 -7.49
C LYS A 192 -11.70 22.64 -6.71
N SER A 193 -10.83 21.63 -6.85
CA SER A 193 -10.97 20.38 -6.11
C SER A 193 -9.62 19.75 -5.78
N ILE A 194 -9.58 19.10 -4.62
CA ILE A 194 -8.51 18.22 -4.19
C ILE A 194 -9.19 16.92 -3.79
N CYS A 195 -8.71 15.80 -4.29
CA CYS A 195 -9.24 14.51 -3.88
C CYS A 195 -8.14 13.48 -3.64
N LEU A 196 -8.43 12.55 -2.75
CA LEU A 196 -7.63 11.37 -2.49
C LEU A 196 -8.30 10.16 -3.12
N GLY A 197 -7.58 9.43 -3.94
CA GLY A 197 -8.02 8.18 -4.55
C GLY A 197 -7.34 6.98 -3.90
N GLU A 198 -8.09 5.90 -3.75
CA GLU A 198 -7.59 4.57 -3.37
C GLU A 198 -8.02 3.57 -4.42
N ILE A 199 -7.04 2.88 -5.02
CA ILE A 199 -7.24 1.92 -6.09
C ILE A 199 -6.48 0.65 -5.73
N ILE A 200 -7.19 -0.47 -5.62
CA ILE A 200 -6.60 -1.74 -5.19
C ILE A 200 -6.96 -2.82 -6.21
N PHE A 201 -5.96 -3.55 -6.64
CA PHE A 201 -6.11 -4.74 -7.47
C PHE A 201 -5.82 -5.98 -6.64
N LYS A 202 -6.73 -6.92 -6.68
CA LYS A 202 -6.58 -8.24 -6.06
C LYS A 202 -5.91 -9.18 -7.05
N GLY A 203 -4.79 -9.76 -6.64
CA GLY A 203 -4.11 -10.83 -7.33
C GLY A 203 -4.61 -12.20 -6.88
N PHE A 204 -3.72 -13.03 -6.38
CA PHE A 204 -4.02 -14.40 -5.94
C PHE A 204 -4.05 -14.52 -4.41
N THR A 205 -4.55 -15.65 -3.94
CA THR A 205 -4.57 -16.03 -2.53
C THR A 205 -3.73 -17.28 -2.31
N VAL A 206 -2.90 -17.25 -1.27
CA VAL A 206 -2.22 -18.43 -0.74
C VAL A 206 -2.93 -18.85 0.54
N SER A 207 -3.28 -20.11 0.65
CA SER A 207 -3.90 -20.67 1.85
C SER A 207 -3.20 -21.95 2.29
N MET A 208 -3.39 -22.31 3.54
CA MET A 208 -2.93 -23.60 4.08
C MET A 208 -4.13 -24.46 4.47
N ASP A 209 -3.93 -25.77 4.47
CA ASP A 209 -4.88 -26.66 5.10
C ASP A 209 -4.90 -26.45 6.62
N THR A 210 -6.04 -26.76 7.25
CA THR A 210 -6.13 -26.68 8.71
C THR A 210 -5.35 -27.82 9.32
N PRO A 211 -4.32 -27.55 10.15
CA PRO A 211 -3.51 -28.63 10.70
C PRO A 211 -4.33 -29.47 11.70
N LEU A 212 -4.36 -30.79 11.48
CA LEU A 212 -5.15 -31.73 12.30
C LEU A 212 -4.68 -31.81 13.76
N HIS A 213 -3.39 -31.59 14.00
CA HIS A 213 -2.74 -31.70 15.32
C HIS A 213 -2.25 -30.35 15.86
N GLY A 214 -2.87 -29.23 15.42
CA GLY A 214 -2.39 -27.90 15.72
C GLY A 214 -1.22 -27.47 14.83
N ILE A 215 -0.86 -26.20 14.90
CA ILE A 215 0.21 -25.65 14.06
C ILE A 215 1.60 -25.96 14.60
N PHE A 216 1.76 -26.13 15.93
CA PHE A 216 3.01 -26.50 16.56
C PHE A 216 3.11 -28.01 16.81
N VAL A 217 4.34 -28.54 16.75
CA VAL A 217 4.64 -29.93 17.06
C VAL A 217 4.41 -30.20 18.57
N ASP A 218 4.87 -29.25 19.39
CA ASP A 218 4.72 -29.31 20.84
C ASP A 218 3.66 -28.30 21.29
N GLU A 219 2.95 -28.63 22.37
CA GLU A 219 1.95 -27.71 22.94
C GLU A 219 2.63 -26.43 23.41
N TYR A 220 2.24 -25.30 22.78
CA TYR A 220 2.75 -24.00 23.18
C TYR A 220 1.94 -23.45 24.35
N LYS A 221 2.64 -23.24 25.48
CA LYS A 221 2.03 -22.63 26.67
C LYS A 221 2.07 -21.11 26.54
N SER A 222 0.95 -20.52 26.27
CA SER A 222 0.76 -19.06 26.23
C SER A 222 -0.36 -18.65 27.17
N THR A 223 -0.21 -17.49 27.79
CA THR A 223 -1.28 -16.82 28.55
C THR A 223 -2.25 -16.10 27.63
N ASP A 224 -1.84 -15.77 26.40
CA ASP A 224 -2.66 -15.14 25.37
C ASP A 224 -3.12 -16.17 24.34
N SER A 225 -4.31 -15.98 23.79
CA SER A 225 -4.77 -16.79 22.68
C SER A 225 -3.89 -16.56 21.46
N LEU A 226 -3.54 -17.62 20.75
CA LEU A 226 -2.70 -17.55 19.57
C LEU A 226 -3.57 -17.61 18.31
N VAL A 227 -3.16 -16.84 17.30
CA VAL A 227 -3.82 -16.80 15.98
C VAL A 227 -2.76 -17.04 14.91
N TYR A 228 -3.01 -17.98 14.02
CA TYR A 228 -2.17 -18.20 12.86
C TYR A 228 -2.80 -17.65 11.59
N ILE A 229 -1.96 -17.25 10.65
CA ILE A 229 -2.40 -16.81 9.32
C ILE A 229 -2.80 -18.03 8.51
N LYS A 230 -4.11 -18.18 8.29
CA LYS A 230 -4.70 -19.24 7.48
C LYS A 230 -4.55 -18.98 5.99
N SER A 231 -4.73 -17.75 5.57
CA SER A 231 -4.52 -17.34 4.17
C SER A 231 -4.09 -15.90 4.05
N LEU A 232 -3.39 -15.60 2.96
CA LEU A 232 -3.01 -14.27 2.52
C LEU A 232 -3.44 -14.05 1.09
N THR A 233 -4.12 -12.94 0.84
CA THR A 233 -4.41 -12.49 -0.51
C THR A 233 -3.44 -11.39 -0.88
N TYR A 234 -2.74 -11.58 -1.98
CA TYR A 234 -1.78 -10.64 -2.53
C TYR A 234 -2.44 -9.72 -3.55
N GLY A 235 -1.95 -8.51 -3.63
CA GLY A 235 -2.43 -7.52 -4.57
C GLY A 235 -1.48 -6.34 -4.69
N VAL A 236 -1.89 -5.35 -5.46
CA VAL A 236 -1.16 -4.10 -5.64
C VAL A 236 -2.10 -2.92 -5.47
N SER A 237 -1.57 -1.76 -5.11
CA SER A 237 -2.41 -0.58 -4.91
C SER A 237 -1.77 0.69 -5.43
N ALA A 238 -2.62 1.66 -5.74
CA ALA A 238 -2.24 3.04 -5.92
C ALA A 238 -3.09 3.92 -5.01
N TYR A 239 -2.43 4.86 -4.32
CA TYR A 239 -3.08 5.99 -3.71
C TYR A 239 -2.70 7.22 -4.49
N CYS A 240 -3.65 8.06 -4.84
CA CYS A 240 -3.37 9.26 -5.63
C CYS A 240 -4.01 10.49 -5.01
N VAL A 241 -3.27 11.59 -5.03
CA VAL A 241 -3.80 12.91 -4.74
C VAL A 241 -3.98 13.62 -6.06
N ILE A 242 -5.20 14.08 -6.34
CA ILE A 242 -5.55 14.77 -7.56
C ILE A 242 -5.92 16.21 -7.20
N ILE A 243 -5.21 17.16 -7.79
CA ILE A 243 -5.43 18.59 -7.64
C ILE A 243 -5.90 19.13 -8.97
N SER A 244 -7.08 19.75 -9.03
CA SER A 244 -7.74 20.08 -10.28
C SER A 244 -8.35 21.46 -10.31
N GLU A 245 -8.35 22.09 -11.50
CA GLU A 245 -9.12 23.28 -11.82
C GLU A 245 -10.60 22.97 -12.14
N TYR A 246 -10.95 21.68 -12.22
CA TYR A 246 -12.30 21.19 -12.40
C TYR A 246 -12.96 20.90 -11.06
N SER A 247 -14.28 20.85 -11.04
CA SER A 247 -15.00 20.50 -9.83
C SER A 247 -14.74 19.04 -9.42
N TYR A 248 -14.94 18.73 -8.13
CA TYR A 248 -14.84 17.35 -7.65
C TYR A 248 -15.72 16.38 -8.45
N ASN A 249 -16.94 16.81 -8.79
CA ASN A 249 -17.87 15.97 -9.54
C ASN A 249 -17.38 15.68 -10.96
N ASP A 250 -16.73 16.65 -11.62
CA ASP A 250 -16.13 16.45 -12.95
C ASP A 250 -14.97 15.45 -12.88
N VAL A 251 -14.11 15.60 -11.87
CA VAL A 251 -13.00 14.65 -11.63
C VAL A 251 -13.53 13.25 -11.34
N LEU A 252 -14.54 13.13 -10.47
CA LEU A 252 -15.16 11.86 -10.13
C LEU A 252 -15.83 11.19 -11.32
N ALA A 253 -16.51 11.98 -12.18
CA ALA A 253 -17.13 11.49 -13.42
C ALA A 253 -16.08 10.97 -14.41
N ALA A 254 -14.98 11.71 -14.60
CA ALA A 254 -13.88 11.29 -15.46
C ALA A 254 -13.21 9.98 -14.95
N LEU A 255 -13.05 9.84 -13.64
CA LEU A 255 -12.52 8.61 -13.02
C LEU A 255 -13.50 7.44 -13.20
N LYS A 256 -14.79 7.65 -12.95
CA LYS A 256 -15.81 6.60 -13.15
C LYS A 256 -15.80 6.08 -14.58
N GLN A 257 -15.71 6.98 -15.55
CA GLN A 257 -15.65 6.60 -16.95
C GLN A 257 -14.38 5.78 -17.26
N SER A 258 -13.22 6.17 -16.73
CA SER A 258 -11.97 5.45 -16.94
C SER A 258 -12.00 4.02 -16.38
N PHE A 259 -12.67 3.80 -15.24
CA PHE A 259 -12.71 2.49 -14.60
C PHE A 259 -13.83 1.58 -15.09
N ILE A 260 -14.99 2.14 -15.46
CA ILE A 260 -16.19 1.35 -15.80
C ILE A 260 -16.25 1.07 -17.30
N GLU A 261 -15.99 2.08 -18.12
CA GLU A 261 -16.23 2.01 -19.57
C GLU A 261 -15.05 1.46 -20.35
N SER A 262 -13.88 1.25 -19.72
CA SER A 262 -12.64 0.79 -20.39
C SER A 262 -12.33 1.61 -21.67
N SER A 263 -12.89 2.80 -21.78
CA SER A 263 -12.64 3.68 -22.90
C SER A 263 -11.22 4.22 -22.79
N SER A 264 -10.41 3.92 -23.75
CA SER A 264 -8.97 4.21 -23.83
C SER A 264 -8.63 5.70 -23.93
N THR A 265 -9.58 6.59 -23.70
CA THR A 265 -9.35 8.03 -23.78
C THR A 265 -9.67 8.65 -22.43
N PRO A 266 -8.66 8.82 -21.56
CA PRO A 266 -8.85 9.63 -20.37
C PRO A 266 -9.28 11.02 -20.81
N GLN A 267 -10.38 11.46 -20.26
CA GLN A 267 -10.92 12.77 -20.60
C GLN A 267 -9.93 13.85 -20.15
N GLY A 268 -9.90 14.95 -20.87
CA GLY A 268 -9.00 16.08 -20.63
C GLY A 268 -8.96 16.59 -19.19
N VAL A 269 -10.00 16.31 -18.39
CA VAL A 269 -10.06 16.59 -16.96
C VAL A 269 -8.87 15.96 -16.21
N LEU A 270 -8.58 14.67 -16.41
CA LEU A 270 -7.53 13.97 -15.68
C LEU A 270 -6.13 14.35 -16.19
N TYR A 271 -5.98 14.52 -17.50
CA TYR A 271 -4.70 14.97 -18.07
C TYR A 271 -4.35 16.42 -17.70
N ASN A 272 -5.36 17.26 -17.53
CA ASN A 272 -5.17 18.66 -17.14
C ASN A 272 -5.18 18.85 -15.62
N SER A 273 -5.25 17.77 -14.84
CA SER A 273 -5.11 17.80 -13.38
C SER A 273 -3.71 17.41 -12.97
N GLN A 274 -3.23 17.96 -11.87
CA GLN A 274 -2.03 17.48 -11.23
C GLN A 274 -2.34 16.22 -10.46
N ILE A 275 -1.65 15.13 -10.76
CA ILE A 275 -1.84 13.85 -10.10
C ILE A 275 -0.50 13.37 -9.55
N ILE A 276 -0.49 13.01 -8.28
CA ILE A 276 0.65 12.36 -7.65
C ILE A 276 0.17 11.07 -7.05
N SER A 277 0.82 9.97 -7.44
CA SER A 277 0.44 8.62 -7.04
C SER A 277 1.55 7.96 -6.23
N LEU A 278 1.15 7.23 -5.20
CA LEU A 278 1.97 6.31 -4.44
C LEU A 278 1.56 4.89 -4.82
N ILE A 279 2.41 4.20 -5.54
CA ILE A 279 2.13 2.88 -6.10
C ILE A 279 2.91 1.83 -5.32
N THR A 280 2.22 0.85 -4.74
CA THR A 280 2.82 -0.26 -4.00
C THR A 280 2.61 -1.55 -4.78
N LYS A 281 3.71 -2.18 -5.21
CA LYS A 281 3.71 -3.37 -6.06
C LYS A 281 4.35 -4.59 -5.41
N ASP A 282 5.24 -4.39 -4.43
CA ASP A 282 6.05 -5.46 -3.85
C ASP A 282 6.18 -5.29 -2.35
N VAL A 283 6.28 -6.42 -1.65
CA VAL A 283 6.53 -6.48 -0.20
C VAL A 283 7.95 -6.05 0.18
N ASN A 284 8.91 -6.18 -0.73
CA ASN A 284 10.33 -5.90 -0.49
C ASN A 284 10.78 -4.54 -1.00
N GLN A 285 9.89 -3.77 -1.62
CA GLN A 285 10.22 -2.48 -2.22
C GLN A 285 9.41 -1.36 -1.61
N GLU A 286 10.04 -0.19 -1.50
CA GLU A 286 9.31 1.03 -1.16
C GLU A 286 8.30 1.36 -2.26
N ALA A 287 7.20 1.98 -1.85
CA ALA A 287 6.20 2.46 -2.78
C ALA A 287 6.79 3.50 -3.75
N GLU A 288 6.47 3.37 -5.03
CA GLU A 288 6.91 4.28 -6.08
C GLU A 288 6.07 5.55 -6.07
N ILE A 289 6.73 6.72 -6.12
CA ILE A 289 6.06 8.01 -6.28
C ILE A 289 6.08 8.39 -7.77
N LYS A 290 4.90 8.53 -8.37
CA LYS A 290 4.70 8.96 -9.76
C LYS A 290 3.95 10.29 -9.79
N GLY A 291 4.24 11.12 -10.79
CA GLY A 291 3.78 12.51 -10.81
C GLY A 291 2.83 12.88 -11.93
N THR A 292 2.41 11.94 -12.77
CA THR A 292 1.53 12.21 -13.91
C THR A 292 0.36 11.24 -13.96
N PHE A 293 -0.73 11.65 -14.64
CA PHE A 293 -1.82 10.73 -14.92
C PHE A 293 -1.37 9.58 -15.82
N GLN A 294 -0.47 9.84 -16.75
CA GLN A 294 0.06 8.79 -17.63
C GLN A 294 0.74 7.67 -16.85
N ASP A 295 1.51 7.99 -15.82
CA ASP A 295 2.14 6.98 -14.97
C ASP A 295 1.10 6.13 -14.22
N LEU A 296 0.04 6.79 -13.72
CA LEU A 296 -1.08 6.10 -13.09
C LEU A 296 -1.81 5.21 -14.09
N ASP A 297 -2.08 5.71 -15.29
CA ASP A 297 -2.76 4.98 -16.37
C ASP A 297 -1.99 3.72 -16.79
N ILE A 298 -0.66 3.82 -16.91
CA ILE A 298 0.21 2.65 -17.15
C ILE A 298 0.02 1.60 -16.07
N PHE A 299 0.00 2.01 -14.80
CA PHE A 299 -0.25 1.09 -13.69
C PHE A 299 -1.66 0.48 -13.76
N LEU A 300 -2.68 1.28 -14.05
CA LEU A 300 -4.07 0.82 -14.12
C LEU A 300 -4.29 -0.21 -15.22
N ASN A 301 -3.60 -0.05 -16.35
CA ASN A 301 -3.69 -0.98 -17.48
C ASN A 301 -2.87 -2.25 -17.29
N ASN A 302 -1.81 -2.22 -16.49
CA ASN A 302 -0.97 -3.37 -16.20
C ASN A 302 -0.50 -3.38 -14.74
N PRO A 303 -1.42 -3.61 -13.78
CA PRO A 303 -1.11 -3.54 -12.35
C PRO A 303 -0.11 -4.61 -11.91
N PHE A 304 -0.12 -5.79 -12.54
CA PHE A 304 0.79 -6.89 -12.29
C PHE A 304 1.70 -7.08 -13.51
N GLN A 305 2.91 -6.55 -13.44
CA GLN A 305 3.93 -6.81 -14.46
C GLN A 305 4.44 -8.23 -14.31
N HIS A 306 4.10 -9.11 -15.26
CA HIS A 306 4.50 -10.51 -15.22
C HIS A 306 6.00 -10.68 -15.00
N GLY A 307 6.34 -11.53 -14.04
CA GLY A 307 7.71 -11.91 -13.73
C GLY A 307 8.50 -10.97 -12.81
N GLU A 308 7.99 -9.74 -12.56
CA GLU A 308 8.70 -8.78 -11.71
C GLU A 308 8.09 -8.69 -10.30
N PHE A 309 6.75 -8.67 -10.21
CA PHE A 309 6.05 -8.43 -8.96
C PHE A 309 4.85 -9.36 -8.80
N TYR A 310 4.67 -9.89 -7.61
CA TYR A 310 3.48 -10.66 -7.23
C TYR A 310 2.57 -9.91 -6.25
N GLY A 311 2.93 -8.67 -5.91
CA GLY A 311 2.16 -7.86 -4.99
C GLY A 311 2.61 -8.00 -3.53
N TYR A 312 1.77 -7.47 -2.66
CA TYR A 312 1.93 -7.54 -1.21
C TYR A 312 0.61 -7.99 -0.56
N PRO A 313 0.65 -8.49 0.69
CA PRO A 313 -0.58 -8.94 1.36
C PRO A 313 -1.56 -7.78 1.56
N ILE A 314 -2.75 -7.89 0.98
CA ILE A 314 -3.85 -6.90 1.14
C ILE A 314 -4.96 -7.41 2.06
N TYR A 315 -5.15 -8.72 2.12
CA TYR A 315 -6.08 -9.37 3.04
C TYR A 315 -5.41 -10.52 3.76
N CYS A 316 -5.79 -10.75 5.01
CA CYS A 316 -5.44 -11.95 5.74
C CYS A 316 -6.67 -12.57 6.40
N LEU A 317 -6.66 -13.88 6.50
CA LEU A 317 -7.60 -14.66 7.31
C LEU A 317 -6.82 -15.31 8.45
N GLY A 318 -7.25 -15.06 9.66
CA GLY A 318 -6.65 -15.65 10.86
C GLY A 318 -7.53 -16.72 11.48
N TYR A 319 -6.92 -17.76 12.01
CA TYR A 319 -7.59 -18.79 12.80
C TYR A 319 -6.94 -18.90 14.17
N TYR A 320 -7.77 -19.10 15.20
CA TYR A 320 -7.25 -19.44 16.53
C TYR A 320 -6.51 -20.77 16.46
N GLU A 321 -5.35 -20.82 17.08
CA GLU A 321 -4.53 -22.05 17.16
C GLU A 321 -5.28 -23.17 17.87
N LYS A 322 -5.97 -22.87 18.97
CA LYS A 322 -6.84 -23.79 19.67
C LYS A 322 -8.26 -23.75 19.09
N GLY A 323 -8.70 -24.90 18.60
CA GLY A 323 -10.07 -25.09 18.10
C GLY A 323 -10.32 -24.61 16.67
N ASN A 324 -9.32 -24.04 15.99
CA ASN A 324 -9.41 -23.60 14.58
C ASN A 324 -10.62 -22.69 14.28
N GLY A 325 -11.06 -21.92 15.27
CA GLY A 325 -12.09 -20.91 15.08
C GLY A 325 -11.55 -19.71 14.29
N ILE A 326 -12.40 -19.08 13.50
CA ILE A 326 -12.02 -17.88 12.74
C ILE A 326 -11.75 -16.71 13.71
N PHE A 327 -10.65 -16.02 13.51
CA PHE A 327 -10.37 -14.78 14.24
C PHE A 327 -11.19 -13.64 13.62
N ILE A 328 -11.99 -12.98 14.44
CA ILE A 328 -12.76 -11.80 14.06
C ILE A 328 -12.16 -10.60 14.78
N LYS A 329 -11.75 -9.60 14.02
CA LYS A 329 -11.23 -8.34 14.58
C LYS A 329 -12.41 -7.53 15.13
N ASN A 330 -12.44 -7.35 16.44
CA ASN A 330 -13.38 -6.46 17.13
C ASN A 330 -12.96 -4.99 17.02
#